data_97c863000bfc0918e7c22699884c0024
#
_entry.id   97c863000bfc0918e7c22699884c0024
#
_cell.length_a   1.000
_cell.length_b   1.000
_cell.length_c   1.000
_cell.angle_alpha   90.00
_cell.angle_beta   90.00
_cell.angle_gamma   90.00
#
_symmetry.space_group_name_H-M   'P 1'
#
loop_
_entity.id
_entity.type
_entity.pdbx_description
1 polymer ?
#
loop_
_entity_poly.entity_id
_entity_poly.type
_entity_poly.pdbx_seq_one_letter_code
_entity_poly.pdbx_strand_id
1 'polypeptide(L)'
;AEKGIYDLYKPDVVLYDCPGDVVCGGFSMPMRQGYADKIFIVTSGENMAIYTAANIATAINNFRDRGYASLGGFIVNRRNTPHENEKVAELANDFDAPIVGFIERSELVPLAEEAHKCLLEANPHSPQADSYRQLAKEILRICQSEV
;
A
#
# COMPACT_ATOMS: atom_id res chain seq x y z
N ALA A 1 3.29 -1.07 21.04
CA ALA A 1 2.93 0.02 21.97
C ALA A 1 3.40 -0.32 23.39
N GLU A 2 3.15 -1.54 23.89
CA GLU A 2 3.52 -1.94 25.27
C GLU A 2 5.02 -1.91 25.59
N LYS A 3 5.90 -1.81 24.61
CA LYS A 3 7.35 -1.81 24.78
C LYS A 3 8.00 -0.43 24.67
N GLY A 4 7.23 0.65 24.58
CA GLY A 4 7.79 2.01 24.51
C GLY A 4 8.63 2.30 23.25
N ILE A 5 8.52 1.48 22.18
CA ILE A 5 9.30 1.64 20.95
C ILE A 5 9.05 3.00 20.31
N TYR A 6 7.80 3.43 20.27
CA TYR A 6 7.43 4.73 19.69
C TYR A 6 7.98 5.90 20.53
N ASP A 7 8.01 5.76 21.85
CA ASP A 7 8.61 6.78 22.73
C ASP A 7 10.12 6.87 22.58
N LEU A 8 10.77 5.73 22.29
CA LEU A 8 12.20 5.66 22.09
C LEU A 8 12.66 6.26 20.76
N TYR A 9 11.99 5.87 19.66
CA TYR A 9 12.41 6.25 18.30
C TYR A 9 11.69 7.51 17.80
N LYS A 10 10.53 7.88 18.36
CA LYS A 10 9.70 9.03 17.98
C LYS A 10 9.53 9.15 16.46
N PRO A 11 9.09 8.09 15.77
CA PRO A 11 8.97 8.10 14.32
C PRO A 11 7.89 9.08 13.87
N ASP A 12 8.13 9.82 12.78
CA ASP A 12 7.12 10.66 12.13
C ASP A 12 6.10 9.81 11.36
N VAL A 13 6.52 8.65 10.86
CA VAL A 13 5.69 7.71 10.10
C VAL A 13 6.00 6.28 10.53
N VAL A 14 4.96 5.47 10.68
CA VAL A 14 5.07 4.03 10.95
C VAL A 14 4.40 3.27 9.80
N LEU A 15 5.14 2.39 9.15
CA LEU A 15 4.63 1.49 8.12
C LEU A 15 4.55 0.06 8.67
N TYR A 16 3.37 -0.53 8.55
CA TYR A 16 3.15 -1.94 8.84
C TYR A 16 3.11 -2.71 7.53
N ASP A 17 4.17 -3.46 7.23
CA ASP A 17 4.19 -4.37 6.08
C ASP A 17 3.43 -5.66 6.45
N CYS A 18 2.27 -5.84 5.84
CA CYS A 18 1.36 -6.93 6.13
C CYS A 18 1.20 -7.85 4.92
N PRO A 19 1.21 -9.18 5.12
CA PRO A 19 0.91 -10.12 4.04
C PRO A 19 -0.54 -9.95 3.57
N GLY A 20 -0.78 -10.18 2.27
CA GLY A 20 -2.10 -10.07 1.65
C GLY A 20 -3.08 -11.19 2.01
N ASP A 21 -2.83 -11.93 3.08
CA ASP A 21 -3.69 -13.01 3.56
C ASP A 21 -4.61 -12.51 4.70
N VAL A 22 -5.88 -12.27 4.36
CA VAL A 22 -6.90 -11.81 5.32
C VAL A 22 -7.31 -12.86 6.34
N VAL A 23 -6.91 -14.12 6.15
CA VAL A 23 -7.30 -15.25 7.02
C VAL A 23 -6.45 -15.33 8.29
N CYS A 24 -5.23 -14.77 8.26
CA CYS A 24 -4.36 -14.81 9.43
C CYS A 24 -4.63 -13.66 10.41
N GLY A 25 -4.61 -13.94 11.71
CA GLY A 25 -4.81 -12.94 12.77
C GLY A 25 -3.78 -11.79 12.75
N GLY A 26 -2.64 -11.97 12.06
CA GLY A 26 -1.62 -10.93 11.85
C GLY A 26 -2.11 -9.75 11.01
N PHE A 27 -3.01 -9.98 10.05
CA PHE A 27 -3.62 -8.92 9.23
C PHE A 27 -4.49 -7.97 10.07
N SER A 28 -5.23 -8.49 11.04
CA SER A 28 -6.18 -7.69 11.82
C SER A 28 -5.54 -6.84 12.93
N MET A 29 -4.33 -7.20 13.37
CA MET A 29 -3.68 -6.50 14.49
C MET A 29 -3.33 -5.04 14.17
N PRO A 30 -2.64 -4.70 13.05
CA PRO A 30 -2.32 -3.32 12.72
C PRO A 30 -3.54 -2.46 12.38
N MET A 31 -4.65 -3.10 11.98
CA MET A 31 -5.89 -2.40 11.61
C MET A 31 -6.67 -1.89 12.83
N ARG A 32 -6.39 -2.43 14.03
CA ARG A 32 -7.10 -2.06 15.26
C ARG A 32 -6.87 -0.61 15.61
N GLN A 33 -7.86 -0.02 16.28
CA GLN A 33 -7.82 1.35 16.76
C GLN A 33 -6.50 1.69 17.47
N GLY A 34 -5.87 2.79 17.05
CA GLY A 34 -4.66 3.33 17.66
C GLY A 34 -3.33 2.77 17.13
N TYR A 35 -3.35 1.89 16.12
CA TYR A 35 -2.13 1.40 15.48
C TYR A 35 -1.91 1.99 14.08
N ALA A 36 -2.90 1.94 13.22
CA ALA A 36 -2.84 2.52 11.88
C ALA A 36 -4.08 3.37 11.61
N ASP A 37 -3.92 4.44 10.84
CA ASP A 37 -5.02 5.32 10.41
C ASP A 37 -5.53 4.92 9.03
N LYS A 38 -4.63 4.56 8.12
CA LYS A 38 -4.93 4.21 6.73
C LYS A 38 -4.31 2.89 6.32
N ILE A 39 -5.02 2.18 5.45
CA ILE A 39 -4.56 0.94 4.82
C ILE A 39 -4.49 1.18 3.32
N PHE A 40 -3.33 0.89 2.73
CA PHE A 40 -3.13 0.92 1.29
C PHE A 40 -2.96 -0.51 0.78
N ILE A 41 -3.71 -0.87 -0.25
CA ILE A 41 -3.66 -2.20 -0.84
C ILE A 41 -2.78 -2.17 -2.08
N VAL A 42 -1.70 -2.93 -2.06
CA VAL A 42 -0.85 -3.13 -3.25
C VAL A 42 -1.44 -4.25 -4.09
N THR A 43 -1.72 -3.97 -5.36
CA THR A 43 -2.32 -4.92 -6.31
C THR A 43 -1.68 -4.81 -7.70
N SER A 44 -2.12 -5.63 -8.62
CA SER A 44 -1.77 -5.56 -10.06
C SER A 44 -3.03 -5.85 -10.90
N GLY A 45 -2.92 -5.79 -12.22
CA GLY A 45 -4.02 -6.13 -13.14
C GLY A 45 -4.26 -7.64 -13.33
N GLU A 46 -3.55 -8.50 -12.62
CA GLU A 46 -3.75 -9.95 -12.65
C GLU A 46 -5.06 -10.30 -11.93
N ASN A 47 -5.86 -11.20 -12.50
CA ASN A 47 -7.19 -11.53 -11.96
C ASN A 47 -7.16 -11.97 -10.48
N MET A 48 -6.15 -12.75 -10.09
CA MET A 48 -6.00 -13.18 -8.70
C MET A 48 -5.61 -12.04 -7.76
N ALA A 49 -4.80 -11.08 -8.23
CA ALA A 49 -4.44 -9.89 -7.46
C ALA A 49 -5.67 -8.98 -7.24
N ILE A 50 -6.46 -8.75 -8.27
CA ILE A 50 -7.73 -8.00 -8.19
C ILE A 50 -8.69 -8.68 -7.20
N TYR A 51 -8.88 -10.00 -7.33
CA TYR A 51 -9.75 -10.76 -6.41
C TYR A 51 -9.29 -10.66 -4.95
N THR A 52 -7.99 -10.81 -4.71
CA THR A 52 -7.42 -10.69 -3.37
C THR A 52 -7.59 -9.27 -2.83
N ALA A 53 -7.32 -8.26 -3.64
CA ALA A 53 -7.48 -6.87 -3.26
C ALA A 53 -8.93 -6.53 -2.90
N ALA A 54 -9.91 -7.04 -3.66
CA ALA A 54 -11.34 -6.89 -3.36
C ALA A 54 -11.73 -7.53 -2.02
N ASN A 55 -11.20 -8.74 -1.72
CA ASN A 55 -11.44 -9.41 -0.44
C ASN A 55 -10.87 -8.61 0.74
N ILE A 56 -9.65 -8.06 0.59
CA ILE A 56 -9.01 -7.21 1.61
C ILE A 56 -9.82 -5.94 1.81
N ALA A 57 -10.21 -5.24 0.73
CA ALA A 57 -11.01 -4.02 0.80
C ALA A 57 -12.37 -4.27 1.47
N THR A 58 -13.03 -5.39 1.16
CA THR A 58 -14.28 -5.83 1.80
C THR A 58 -14.08 -6.04 3.31
N ALA A 59 -12.99 -6.69 3.71
CA ALA A 59 -12.67 -6.90 5.11
C ALA A 59 -12.44 -5.56 5.84
N ILE A 60 -11.72 -4.62 5.24
CA ILE A 60 -11.50 -3.28 5.81
C ILE A 60 -12.84 -2.57 6.01
N ASN A 61 -13.71 -2.53 5.00
CA ASN A 61 -14.99 -1.86 5.06
C ASN A 61 -15.92 -2.47 6.13
N ASN A 62 -15.89 -3.78 6.33
CA ASN A 62 -16.69 -4.47 7.36
C ASN A 62 -16.29 -4.08 8.81
N PHE A 63 -15.08 -3.55 9.00
CA PHE A 63 -14.58 -3.13 10.30
C PHE A 63 -14.56 -1.62 10.49
N ARG A 64 -14.86 -0.83 9.45
CA ARG A 64 -14.81 0.65 9.47
C ARG A 64 -15.58 1.26 10.63
N ASP A 65 -16.82 0.80 10.86
CA ASP A 65 -17.71 1.33 11.90
C ASP A 65 -17.27 0.97 13.33
N ARG A 66 -16.25 0.15 13.47
CA ARG A 66 -15.70 -0.28 14.77
C ARG A 66 -14.46 0.50 15.19
N GLY A 67 -14.15 1.61 14.50
CA GLY A 67 -12.97 2.44 14.78
C GLY A 67 -11.64 1.81 14.32
N TYR A 68 -11.69 0.93 13.31
CA TYR A 68 -10.51 0.38 12.66
C TYR A 68 -9.99 1.34 11.57
N ALA A 69 -8.75 1.13 11.13
CA ALA A 69 -8.15 1.88 10.04
C ALA A 69 -9.01 1.86 8.78
N SER A 70 -9.07 2.97 8.07
CA SER A 70 -9.85 3.12 6.84
C SER A 70 -9.03 2.77 5.59
N LEU A 71 -9.71 2.41 4.49
CA LEU A 71 -9.06 2.19 3.20
C LEU A 71 -8.57 3.53 2.65
N GLY A 72 -7.25 3.66 2.48
CA GLY A 72 -6.60 4.83 1.89
C GLY A 72 -6.52 4.80 0.37
N GLY A 73 -6.62 3.62 -0.22
CA GLY A 73 -6.63 3.42 -1.66
C GLY A 73 -5.79 2.25 -2.15
N PHE A 74 -5.68 2.16 -3.48
CA PHE A 74 -4.96 1.10 -4.17
C PHE A 74 -3.64 1.62 -4.77
N ILE A 75 -2.56 0.87 -4.60
CA ILE A 75 -1.26 1.08 -5.23
C ILE A 75 -1.10 -0.01 -6.28
N VAL A 76 -0.90 0.38 -7.53
CA VAL A 76 -0.83 -0.56 -8.65
C VAL A 76 0.61 -0.86 -9.00
N ASN A 77 1.07 -2.06 -8.68
CA ASN A 77 2.36 -2.59 -9.12
C ASN A 77 2.17 -3.28 -10.47
N ARG A 78 2.45 -2.57 -11.56
CA ARG A 78 2.14 -2.99 -12.92
C ARG A 78 2.84 -4.29 -13.32
N ARG A 79 2.07 -5.16 -13.97
CA ARG A 79 2.54 -6.41 -14.58
C ARG A 79 2.38 -6.40 -16.09
N ASN A 80 1.83 -5.31 -16.67
CA ASN A 80 1.53 -5.17 -18.09
C ASN A 80 0.58 -6.27 -18.59
N THR A 81 -0.41 -6.60 -17.79
CA THR A 81 -1.44 -7.58 -18.16
C THR A 81 -2.51 -6.95 -19.05
N PRO A 82 -3.21 -7.73 -19.90
CA PRO A 82 -4.31 -7.20 -20.70
C PRO A 82 -5.39 -6.56 -19.82
N HIS A 83 -5.87 -5.38 -20.23
CA HIS A 83 -6.92 -4.63 -19.54
C HIS A 83 -6.59 -4.26 -18.09
N GLU A 84 -5.32 -4.10 -17.76
CA GLU A 84 -4.88 -3.80 -16.39
C GLU A 84 -5.52 -2.51 -15.86
N ASN A 85 -5.53 -1.45 -16.66
CA ASN A 85 -6.10 -0.16 -16.25
C ASN A 85 -7.61 -0.24 -15.98
N GLU A 86 -8.35 -0.92 -16.87
CA GLU A 86 -9.79 -1.08 -16.74
C GLU A 86 -10.14 -1.87 -15.47
N LYS A 87 -9.47 -2.99 -15.24
CA LYS A 87 -9.69 -3.84 -14.05
C LYS A 87 -9.40 -3.11 -12.75
N VAL A 88 -8.31 -2.36 -12.70
CA VAL A 88 -7.95 -1.61 -11.50
C VAL A 88 -8.88 -0.42 -11.29
N ALA A 89 -9.32 0.24 -12.36
CA ALA A 89 -10.30 1.31 -12.27
C ALA A 89 -11.67 0.80 -11.78
N GLU A 90 -12.11 -0.36 -12.25
CA GLU A 90 -13.32 -1.02 -11.77
C GLU A 90 -13.22 -1.34 -10.27
N LEU A 91 -12.12 -1.97 -9.84
CA LEU A 91 -11.85 -2.24 -8.43
C LEU A 91 -11.90 -0.95 -7.58
N ALA A 92 -11.27 0.12 -8.02
CA ALA A 92 -11.25 1.39 -7.31
C ALA A 92 -12.66 2.00 -7.19
N ASN A 93 -13.46 1.93 -8.24
CA ASN A 93 -14.85 2.40 -8.26
C ASN A 93 -15.76 1.56 -7.34
N ASP A 94 -15.61 0.23 -7.33
CA ASP A 94 -16.42 -0.66 -6.49
C ASP A 94 -16.27 -0.38 -5.00
N PHE A 95 -15.12 0.13 -4.59
CA PHE A 95 -14.82 0.45 -3.19
C PHE A 95 -14.82 1.95 -2.87
N ASP A 96 -15.17 2.82 -3.83
CA ASP A 96 -15.10 4.28 -3.70
C ASP A 96 -13.74 4.74 -3.13
N ALA A 97 -12.66 4.18 -3.66
CA ALA A 97 -11.31 4.37 -3.16
C ALA A 97 -10.36 4.83 -4.28
N PRO A 98 -9.43 5.76 -4.01
CA PRO A 98 -8.53 6.28 -5.03
C PRO A 98 -7.48 5.24 -5.46
N ILE A 99 -7.01 5.36 -6.71
CA ILE A 99 -5.74 4.80 -7.12
C ILE A 99 -4.66 5.80 -6.70
N VAL A 100 -3.85 5.43 -5.73
CA VAL A 100 -2.83 6.28 -5.11
C VAL A 100 -1.62 6.48 -6.02
N GLY A 101 -1.29 5.46 -6.78
CA GLY A 101 -0.20 5.53 -7.74
C GLY A 101 0.01 4.24 -8.52
N PHE A 102 0.74 4.39 -9.60
CA PHE A 102 1.18 3.29 -10.45
C PHE A 102 2.70 3.16 -10.36
N ILE A 103 3.18 1.95 -10.13
CA ILE A 103 4.60 1.61 -10.15
C ILE A 103 4.85 0.74 -11.37
N GLU A 104 5.57 1.27 -12.33
CA GLU A 104 5.94 0.55 -13.55
C GLU A 104 6.93 -0.57 -13.26
N ARG A 105 6.85 -1.64 -14.03
CA ARG A 105 7.85 -2.71 -13.97
C ARG A 105 9.19 -2.18 -14.47
N SER A 106 10.25 -2.36 -13.71
CA SER A 106 11.59 -1.90 -14.03
C SER A 106 12.64 -2.95 -13.71
N GLU A 107 13.57 -3.16 -14.63
CA GLU A 107 14.72 -4.04 -14.41
C GLU A 107 15.74 -3.45 -13.41
N LEU A 108 15.65 -2.16 -13.12
CA LEU A 108 16.52 -1.52 -12.13
C LEU A 108 16.25 -2.03 -10.71
N VAL A 109 15.03 -2.50 -10.42
CA VAL A 109 14.66 -3.02 -9.10
C VAL A 109 15.43 -4.29 -8.77
N PRO A 110 15.33 -5.38 -9.55
CA PRO A 110 16.08 -6.59 -9.25
C PRO A 110 17.60 -6.39 -9.32
N LEU A 111 18.11 -5.51 -10.17
CA LEU A 111 19.53 -5.17 -10.19
C LEU A 111 20.00 -4.47 -8.91
N ALA A 112 19.17 -3.61 -8.32
CA ALA A 112 19.46 -3.00 -7.03
C ALA A 112 19.45 -4.05 -5.90
N GLU A 113 18.48 -4.97 -5.92
CA GLU A 113 18.38 -6.07 -4.97
C GLU A 113 19.62 -6.99 -5.00
N GLU A 114 20.10 -7.35 -6.19
CA GLU A 114 21.36 -8.13 -6.34
C GLU A 114 22.57 -7.40 -5.74
N ALA A 115 22.56 -6.06 -5.78
CA ALA A 115 23.59 -5.24 -5.16
C ALA A 115 23.35 -4.99 -3.64
N HIS A 116 22.34 -5.66 -3.03
CA HIS A 116 21.92 -5.47 -1.64
C HIS A 116 21.57 -4.02 -1.28
N LYS A 117 20.96 -3.29 -2.22
CA LYS A 117 20.54 -1.88 -2.07
C LYS A 117 19.07 -1.72 -2.44
N CYS A 118 18.43 -0.73 -1.86
CA CYS A 118 17.14 -0.30 -2.40
C CYS A 118 17.35 0.51 -3.70
N LEU A 119 16.30 0.59 -4.53
CA LEU A 119 16.38 1.30 -5.80
C LEU A 119 16.80 2.77 -5.64
N LEU A 120 16.30 3.44 -4.59
CA LEU A 120 16.62 4.84 -4.35
C LEU A 120 18.08 5.10 -3.98
N GLU A 121 18.74 4.09 -3.41
CA GLU A 121 20.19 4.14 -3.12
C GLU A 121 21.03 3.81 -4.37
N ALA A 122 20.60 2.76 -5.12
CA ALA A 122 21.34 2.32 -6.30
C ALA A 122 21.19 3.27 -7.49
N ASN A 123 19.97 3.80 -7.70
CA ASN A 123 19.62 4.62 -8.86
C ASN A 123 18.79 5.85 -8.45
N PRO A 124 19.31 6.78 -7.64
CA PRO A 124 18.55 7.86 -7.02
C PRO A 124 17.92 8.85 -8.01
N HIS A 125 18.46 8.95 -9.22
CA HIS A 125 18.00 9.88 -10.27
C HIS A 125 17.25 9.18 -11.41
N SER A 126 16.86 7.93 -11.22
CA SER A 126 16.07 7.21 -12.22
C SER A 126 14.60 7.63 -12.19
N PRO A 127 13.87 7.58 -13.33
CA PRO A 127 12.43 7.81 -13.37
C PRO A 127 11.66 6.88 -12.41
N GLN A 128 12.17 5.67 -12.21
CA GLN A 128 11.59 4.71 -11.26
C GLN A 128 11.72 5.19 -9.80
N ALA A 129 12.86 5.78 -9.43
CA ALA A 129 13.05 6.37 -8.11
C ALA A 129 12.11 7.56 -7.89
N ASP A 130 11.87 8.35 -8.93
CA ASP A 130 10.92 9.47 -8.86
C ASP A 130 9.48 9.01 -8.70
N SER A 131 9.09 7.89 -9.33
CA SER A 131 7.79 7.26 -9.13
C SER A 131 7.57 6.84 -7.67
N TYR A 132 8.56 6.24 -7.02
CA TYR A 132 8.48 5.90 -5.59
C TYR A 132 8.39 7.14 -4.69
N ARG A 133 9.14 8.21 -5.00
CA ARG A 133 9.04 9.48 -4.26
C ARG A 133 7.65 10.12 -4.39
N GLN A 134 7.10 10.08 -5.61
CA GLN A 134 5.75 10.60 -5.85
C GLN A 134 4.70 9.78 -5.10
N LEU A 135 4.80 8.45 -5.12
CA LEU A 135 3.93 7.57 -4.34
C LEU A 135 3.99 7.89 -2.84
N ALA A 136 5.20 8.05 -2.29
CA ALA A 136 5.38 8.40 -0.88
C ALA A 136 4.71 9.73 -0.52
N LYS A 137 4.85 10.76 -1.37
CA LYS A 137 4.19 12.06 -1.18
C LYS A 137 2.67 11.93 -1.18
N GLU A 138 2.11 11.13 -2.08
CA GLU A 138 0.67 10.95 -2.20
C GLU A 138 0.10 10.17 -1.00
N ILE A 139 0.79 9.14 -0.53
CA ILE A 139 0.44 8.41 0.69
C ILE A 139 0.38 9.39 1.89
N LEU A 140 1.43 10.20 2.08
CA LEU A 140 1.48 11.18 3.16
C LEU A 140 0.36 12.22 3.06
N ARG A 141 0.05 12.71 1.84
CA ARG A 141 -1.05 13.63 1.60
C ARG A 141 -2.40 13.03 2.02
N ILE A 142 -2.66 11.78 1.66
CA ILE A 142 -3.91 11.09 2.03
C ILE A 142 -4.01 10.90 3.54
N CYS A 143 -2.91 10.55 4.21
CA CYS A 143 -2.90 10.39 5.66
C CYS A 143 -3.13 11.71 6.41
N GLN A 144 -2.75 12.86 5.83
CA GLN A 144 -2.89 14.19 6.45
C GLN A 144 -4.23 14.86 6.16
N SER A 145 -5.00 14.41 5.17
CA SER A 145 -6.21 15.08 4.70
C SER A 145 -7.46 14.89 5.59
N GLU A 146 -7.39 14.10 6.64
CA GLU A 146 -8.50 13.81 7.56
C GLU A 146 -8.25 14.27 9.02
N VAL A 147 -7.38 15.28 9.22
CA VAL A 147 -7.17 15.91 10.53
C VAL A 147 -7.97 17.22 10.61
#